data_2426f694df5e92ba9c190a12ce3f0352
#
_entry.id   2426f694df5e92ba9c190a12ce3f0352
#
_cell.length_a   1.000
_cell.length_b   1.000
_cell.length_c   1.000
_cell.angle_alpha   90.00
_cell.angle_beta   90.00
_cell.angle_gamma   90.00
#
_symmetry.space_group_name_H-M   'P 1'
#
loop_
_entity.id
_entity.type
_entity.pdbx_description
1 polymer ?
#
loop_
_entity_poly.entity_id
_entity_poly.type
_entity_poly.pdbx_seq_one_letter_code
_entity_poly.pdbx_strand_id
1 'polypeptide(L)'
;MIRLKIQQNKSGEENFLPFPSSLTFKQIFTIVTIVFLKIRADRGIDMVGRKDEELEGVTLLGNQGTKYVFNYAPEVLEVFDNKHPDRDYFVKFNCPEFTSLCPKTGQPDFATIYISYIPDKKMVESKSLKLYLFSFRNHGDFHEDCINIIMNDLIKVMDPRYIEVWGKFTPRGGISIDPYVNYGRPGTKYEKMAEYRMMNHDLYPEKIDNR
;
A
#
# COMPACT_ATOMS: atom_id res chain seq x y z
N MET A 1 -40.07 13.46 25.77
CA MET A 1 -39.44 12.47 26.67
C MET A 1 -38.53 11.59 25.82
N ILE A 2 -37.22 11.78 25.90
CA ILE A 2 -36.22 11.02 25.09
C ILE A 2 -35.94 9.72 25.83
N ARG A 3 -36.09 8.59 25.17
CA ARG A 3 -35.78 7.26 25.73
C ARG A 3 -34.62 6.67 24.97
N LEU A 4 -33.60 6.14 25.70
CA LEU A 4 -32.48 5.45 25.11
C LEU A 4 -32.72 3.93 25.15
N LYS A 5 -32.68 3.28 23.98
CA LYS A 5 -32.80 1.82 23.85
C LYS A 5 -31.42 1.21 24.15
N ILE A 6 -31.31 0.34 25.15
CA ILE A 6 -30.01 -0.17 25.61
C ILE A 6 -29.76 -1.62 25.18
N GLN A 7 -30.76 -2.49 25.16
CA GLN A 7 -30.60 -3.90 24.74
C GLN A 7 -31.95 -4.58 24.58
N GLN A 8 -32.06 -5.57 23.68
CA GLN A 8 -33.16 -6.55 23.69
C GLN A 8 -32.74 -7.74 24.57
N ASN A 9 -33.63 -8.17 25.45
CA ASN A 9 -33.43 -9.41 26.19
C ASN A 9 -33.75 -10.63 25.29
N LYS A 10 -33.43 -11.84 25.75
CA LYS A 10 -33.69 -13.08 25.00
C LYS A 10 -35.16 -13.34 24.68
N SER A 11 -36.09 -12.61 25.27
CA SER A 11 -37.56 -12.66 25.01
C SER A 11 -38.04 -11.59 24.04
N GLY A 12 -37.18 -10.72 23.51
CA GLY A 12 -37.53 -9.72 22.52
C GLY A 12 -38.09 -8.41 23.09
N GLU A 13 -38.10 -8.25 24.41
CA GLU A 13 -38.59 -7.02 25.08
C GLU A 13 -37.50 -5.94 25.09
N GLU A 14 -37.92 -4.70 24.84
CA GLU A 14 -37.07 -3.53 24.82
C GLU A 14 -36.94 -2.90 26.21
N ASN A 15 -35.75 -2.86 26.76
CA ASN A 15 -35.47 -2.18 28.03
C ASN A 15 -35.11 -0.72 27.79
N PHE A 16 -35.89 0.19 28.36
CA PHE A 16 -35.65 1.63 28.32
C PHE A 16 -35.31 2.13 29.74
N LEU A 17 -34.23 2.90 29.86
CA LEU A 17 -33.92 3.62 31.09
C LEU A 17 -34.53 5.05 30.99
N PRO A 18 -35.28 5.50 32.01
CA PRO A 18 -35.74 6.87 32.08
C PRO A 18 -34.57 7.80 32.34
N PHE A 19 -34.43 8.86 31.59
CA PHE A 19 -33.45 9.93 31.92
C PHE A 19 -33.92 10.69 33.15
N PRO A 20 -33.04 10.94 34.14
CA PRO A 20 -33.35 11.80 35.27
C PRO A 20 -33.68 13.22 34.78
N SER A 21 -34.79 13.78 35.22
CA SER A 21 -35.24 15.11 34.84
C SER A 21 -34.36 16.27 35.30
N SER A 22 -33.30 15.97 36.05
CA SER A 22 -32.36 16.95 36.65
C SER A 22 -31.06 17.18 35.84
N LEU A 23 -30.86 16.47 34.73
CA LEU A 23 -29.64 16.60 33.94
C LEU A 23 -29.69 17.78 32.97
N THR A 24 -28.65 18.61 32.99
CA THR A 24 -28.47 19.70 32.05
C THR A 24 -28.11 19.16 30.66
N PHE A 25 -28.41 19.91 29.59
CA PHE A 25 -28.08 19.54 28.21
C PHE A 25 -26.59 19.21 28.01
N LYS A 26 -25.69 19.89 28.72
CA LYS A 26 -24.27 19.66 28.72
C LYS A 26 -23.88 18.29 29.33
N GLN A 27 -24.54 17.89 30.40
CA GLN A 27 -24.35 16.58 31.03
C GLN A 27 -24.87 15.45 30.19
N ILE A 28 -26.03 15.63 29.52
CA ILE A 28 -26.59 14.66 28.59
C ILE A 28 -25.64 14.46 27.40
N PHE A 29 -25.12 15.55 26.83
CA PHE A 29 -24.15 15.50 25.74
C PHE A 29 -22.87 14.77 26.14
N THR A 30 -22.35 15.02 27.33
CA THR A 30 -21.15 14.34 27.85
C THR A 30 -21.42 12.83 28.03
N ILE A 31 -22.56 12.44 28.61
CA ILE A 31 -22.94 11.04 28.80
C ILE A 31 -23.11 10.34 27.44
N VAL A 32 -23.79 10.96 26.49
CA VAL A 32 -23.96 10.41 25.14
C VAL A 32 -22.62 10.26 24.44
N THR A 33 -21.70 11.22 24.58
CA THR A 33 -20.35 11.13 24.01
C THR A 33 -19.53 10.01 24.64
N ILE A 34 -19.58 9.86 25.98
CA ILE A 34 -18.89 8.78 26.70
C ILE A 34 -19.47 7.40 26.32
N VAL A 35 -20.80 7.28 26.23
CA VAL A 35 -21.46 6.05 25.80
C VAL A 35 -21.12 5.74 24.35
N PHE A 36 -21.09 6.74 23.46
CA PHE A 36 -20.68 6.57 22.05
C PHE A 36 -19.20 6.15 21.93
N LEU A 37 -18.31 6.76 22.74
CA LEU A 37 -16.89 6.39 22.78
C LEU A 37 -16.70 4.99 23.36
N LYS A 38 -17.49 4.60 24.36
CA LYS A 38 -17.45 3.26 24.96
C LYS A 38 -18.03 2.20 24.02
N ILE A 39 -19.13 2.49 23.33
CA ILE A 39 -19.71 1.64 22.27
C ILE A 39 -18.75 1.53 21.06
N ARG A 40 -17.93 2.55 20.81
CA ARG A 40 -16.92 2.53 19.76
C ARG A 40 -15.64 1.77 20.18
N ALA A 41 -15.33 1.76 21.48
CA ALA A 41 -14.25 0.97 22.06
C ALA A 41 -14.64 -0.51 22.26
N ASP A 42 -15.91 -0.78 22.65
CA ASP A 42 -16.43 -2.15 22.80
C ASP A 42 -16.87 -2.77 21.46
N ARG A 43 -17.13 -1.96 20.43
CA ARG A 43 -17.08 -2.39 19.03
C ARG A 43 -15.64 -2.22 18.55
N GLY A 44 -14.74 -2.98 19.12
CA GLY A 44 -13.63 -3.45 18.31
C GLY A 44 -14.27 -3.85 16.99
N ILE A 45 -13.82 -3.31 15.86
CA ILE A 45 -14.28 -3.71 14.56
C ILE A 45 -14.18 -5.22 14.60
N ASP A 46 -15.33 -5.91 14.77
CA ASP A 46 -15.42 -7.33 14.47
C ASP A 46 -15.10 -7.40 12.99
N MET A 47 -13.81 -7.45 12.70
CA MET A 47 -13.34 -7.81 11.39
C MET A 47 -13.96 -9.18 11.16
N VAL A 48 -14.83 -9.26 10.16
CA VAL A 48 -15.38 -10.53 9.68
C VAL A 48 -14.18 -11.30 9.13
N GLY A 49 -13.35 -11.81 10.02
CA GLY A 49 -12.10 -12.47 9.78
C GLY A 49 -11.84 -13.53 10.84
N ARG A 50 -10.92 -14.41 10.58
CA ARG A 50 -10.46 -15.42 11.55
C ARG A 50 -9.88 -14.70 12.77
N LYS A 51 -10.15 -15.25 13.95
CA LYS A 51 -9.55 -14.76 15.21
C LYS A 51 -8.05 -15.07 15.23
N ASP A 52 -7.27 -14.26 15.92
CA ASP A 52 -5.81 -14.46 16.03
C ASP A 52 -5.44 -15.84 16.56
N GLU A 53 -6.26 -16.41 17.45
CA GLU A 53 -6.11 -17.78 18.00
C GLU A 53 -6.25 -18.86 16.91
N GLU A 54 -7.01 -18.60 15.85
CA GLU A 54 -7.17 -19.53 14.71
C GLU A 54 -5.98 -19.43 13.72
N LEU A 55 -5.11 -18.44 13.90
CA LEU A 55 -3.93 -18.17 13.08
C LEU A 55 -2.60 -18.51 13.78
N GLU A 56 -2.63 -19.08 14.99
CA GLU A 56 -1.43 -19.40 15.77
C GLU A 56 -0.39 -20.26 15.04
N GLY A 57 -0.78 -21.02 14.03
CA GLY A 57 0.12 -21.81 13.18
C GLY A 57 0.66 -21.07 11.95
N VAL A 58 0.22 -19.83 11.69
CA VAL A 58 0.58 -19.06 10.48
C VAL A 58 1.64 -18.03 10.83
N THR A 59 2.89 -18.47 10.91
CA THR A 59 4.02 -17.63 11.36
C THR A 59 4.46 -16.61 10.30
N LEU A 60 4.22 -16.84 9.02
CA LEU A 60 4.58 -15.94 7.91
C LEU A 60 3.62 -14.78 7.71
N LEU A 61 2.39 -14.83 8.26
CA LEU A 61 1.40 -13.75 8.21
C LEU A 61 1.36 -12.91 9.49
N GLY A 62 2.44 -12.91 10.25
CA GLY A 62 2.75 -11.93 11.27
C GLY A 62 1.77 -11.83 12.44
N ASN A 63 2.09 -12.52 13.54
CA ASN A 63 1.54 -12.27 14.88
C ASN A 63 1.85 -10.86 15.43
N GLN A 64 2.59 -10.04 14.69
CA GLN A 64 2.81 -8.65 15.02
C GLN A 64 2.03 -7.79 14.04
N GLY A 65 1.17 -6.91 14.56
CA GLY A 65 0.40 -5.96 13.78
C GLY A 65 1.31 -5.23 12.79
N THR A 66 0.97 -5.24 11.50
CA THR A 66 1.75 -4.56 10.46
C THR A 66 1.71 -3.06 10.73
N LYS A 67 2.86 -2.46 11.04
CA LYS A 67 2.98 -1.01 11.21
C LYS A 67 3.15 -0.38 9.82
N TYR A 68 2.13 0.35 9.37
CA TYR A 68 2.21 1.14 8.15
C TYR A 68 2.89 2.48 8.41
N VAL A 69 3.82 2.85 7.55
CA VAL A 69 4.47 4.16 7.54
C VAL A 69 3.84 4.99 6.42
N PHE A 70 3.37 6.20 6.74
CA PHE A 70 2.64 7.07 5.82
C PHE A 70 3.51 8.12 5.14
N ASN A 71 4.78 8.19 5.48
CA ASN A 71 5.78 9.04 4.85
C ASN A 71 6.80 8.15 4.14
N TYR A 72 7.38 8.65 3.06
CA TYR A 72 8.41 7.95 2.30
C TYR A 72 9.49 7.34 3.21
N ALA A 73 9.68 6.04 3.11
CA ALA A 73 10.49 5.24 4.03
C ALA A 73 11.24 4.11 3.29
N PRO A 74 12.33 4.43 2.57
CA PRO A 74 13.12 3.42 1.84
C PRO A 74 13.80 2.41 2.78
N GLU A 75 13.99 2.76 4.05
CA GLU A 75 14.58 1.91 5.08
C GLU A 75 13.72 0.68 5.46
N VAL A 76 12.46 0.64 5.06
CA VAL A 76 11.59 -0.53 5.30
C VAL A 76 11.82 -1.66 4.31
N LEU A 77 12.57 -1.39 3.21
CA LEU A 77 12.91 -2.40 2.23
C LEU A 77 13.85 -3.45 2.82
N GLU A 78 13.44 -4.69 2.73
CA GLU A 78 14.24 -5.85 3.15
C GLU A 78 14.58 -6.72 1.94
N VAL A 79 15.69 -7.42 2.03
CA VAL A 79 16.18 -8.33 0.99
C VAL A 79 16.56 -9.68 1.59
N PHE A 80 16.49 -10.72 0.77
CA PHE A 80 16.93 -12.08 1.10
C PHE A 80 17.80 -12.66 0.00
N ASP A 81 18.52 -13.75 0.32
CA ASP A 81 19.47 -14.34 -0.61
C ASP A 81 18.78 -15.07 -1.77
N ASN A 82 19.27 -14.80 -2.99
CA ASN A 82 18.90 -15.58 -4.16
C ASN A 82 19.59 -16.96 -4.11
N LYS A 83 18.79 -18.03 -4.10
CA LYS A 83 19.32 -19.41 -4.12
C LYS A 83 19.75 -19.89 -5.49
N HIS A 84 19.49 -19.13 -6.55
CA HIS A 84 19.77 -19.50 -7.94
C HIS A 84 20.57 -18.40 -8.69
N PRO A 85 21.73 -17.98 -8.16
CA PRO A 85 22.53 -16.91 -8.79
C PRO A 85 23.26 -17.41 -10.06
N ASP A 86 23.24 -18.69 -10.34
CA ASP A 86 23.88 -19.35 -11.48
C ASP A 86 23.11 -19.17 -12.82
N ARG A 87 21.88 -18.64 -12.75
CA ARG A 87 21.02 -18.49 -13.93
C ARG A 87 20.27 -17.17 -13.93
N ASP A 88 19.83 -16.78 -15.14
CA ASP A 88 18.94 -15.63 -15.31
C ASP A 88 17.48 -16.09 -15.25
N TYR A 89 16.68 -15.34 -14.53
CA TYR A 89 15.23 -15.44 -14.53
C TYR A 89 14.62 -14.09 -14.14
N PHE A 90 13.41 -13.84 -14.62
CA PHE A 90 12.68 -12.64 -14.25
C PHE A 90 11.81 -12.88 -13.02
N VAL A 91 11.88 -11.92 -12.09
CA VAL A 91 10.87 -11.74 -11.04
C VAL A 91 10.03 -10.53 -11.42
N LYS A 92 8.70 -10.68 -11.41
CA LYS A 92 7.76 -9.59 -11.74
C LYS A 92 6.82 -9.33 -10.58
N PHE A 93 6.67 -8.05 -10.25
CA PHE A 93 5.63 -7.56 -9.35
C PHE A 93 4.64 -6.71 -10.13
N ASN A 94 3.37 -6.91 -9.84
CA ASN A 94 2.27 -6.08 -10.30
C ASN A 94 1.62 -5.45 -9.06
N CYS A 95 1.76 -4.13 -8.90
CA CYS A 95 1.39 -3.41 -7.70
C CYS A 95 0.27 -2.39 -8.02
N PRO A 96 -1.00 -2.81 -8.05
CA PRO A 96 -2.12 -1.97 -8.52
C PRO A 96 -2.61 -0.94 -7.50
N GLU A 97 -2.09 -0.95 -6.28
CA GLU A 97 -2.58 -0.10 -5.18
C GLU A 97 -1.64 1.06 -4.85
N PHE A 98 -0.77 1.45 -5.79
CA PHE A 98 0.15 2.57 -5.57
C PHE A 98 -0.61 3.91 -5.54
N THR A 99 -0.21 4.78 -4.61
CA THR A 99 -0.72 6.14 -4.51
C THR A 99 0.36 7.08 -4.00
N SER A 100 0.37 8.30 -4.55
CA SER A 100 1.22 9.42 -4.14
C SER A 100 0.39 10.71 -4.15
N LEU A 101 1.02 11.85 -3.94
CA LEU A 101 0.35 13.16 -4.00
C LEU A 101 1.00 14.04 -5.07
N CYS A 102 0.20 14.82 -5.75
CA CYS A 102 0.71 15.88 -6.59
C CYS A 102 1.45 16.92 -5.73
N PRO A 103 2.73 17.26 -6.02
CA PRO A 103 3.52 18.18 -5.19
C PRO A 103 2.99 19.62 -5.21
N LYS A 104 2.18 19.96 -6.20
CA LYS A 104 1.58 21.30 -6.35
C LYS A 104 0.22 21.44 -5.68
N THR A 105 -0.65 20.45 -5.83
CA THR A 105 -2.06 20.55 -5.44
C THR A 105 -2.42 19.69 -4.25
N GLY A 106 -1.58 18.72 -3.87
CA GLY A 106 -1.89 17.69 -2.86
C GLY A 106 -2.98 16.71 -3.31
N GLN A 107 -3.39 16.75 -4.59
CA GLN A 107 -4.35 15.79 -5.12
C GLN A 107 -3.73 14.39 -5.12
N PRO A 108 -4.46 13.36 -4.67
CA PRO A 108 -3.99 11.98 -4.75
C PRO A 108 -3.84 11.52 -6.20
N ASP A 109 -2.73 10.84 -6.46
CA ASP A 109 -2.42 10.13 -7.69
C ASP A 109 -2.48 8.63 -7.44
N PHE A 110 -3.01 7.88 -8.39
CA PHE A 110 -3.15 6.43 -8.31
C PHE A 110 -2.47 5.78 -9.51
N ALA A 111 -1.81 4.66 -9.29
CA ALA A 111 -1.13 3.95 -10.36
C ALA A 111 -1.06 2.44 -10.12
N THR A 112 -0.85 1.70 -11.20
CA THR A 112 -0.31 0.36 -11.16
C THR A 112 1.18 0.44 -11.42
N ILE A 113 2.02 -0.02 -10.50
CA ILE A 113 3.46 -0.10 -10.67
C ILE A 113 3.85 -1.51 -11.07
N TYR A 114 4.52 -1.65 -12.21
CA TYR A 114 5.10 -2.90 -12.70
C TYR A 114 6.61 -2.86 -12.46
N ILE A 115 7.11 -3.84 -11.73
CA ILE A 115 8.54 -4.00 -11.45
C ILE A 115 8.96 -5.35 -12.00
N SER A 116 9.96 -5.38 -12.90
CA SER A 116 10.54 -6.61 -13.41
C SER A 116 12.04 -6.56 -13.24
N TYR A 117 12.65 -7.61 -12.69
CA TYR A 117 14.10 -7.63 -12.51
C TYR A 117 14.69 -9.03 -12.66
N ILE A 118 15.98 -9.08 -12.99
CA ILE A 118 16.81 -10.28 -12.94
C ILE A 118 17.70 -10.14 -11.70
N PRO A 119 17.49 -10.99 -10.67
CA PRO A 119 18.28 -10.91 -9.44
C PRO A 119 19.73 -11.35 -9.68
N ASP A 120 20.64 -10.79 -8.91
CA ASP A 120 21.97 -11.35 -8.70
C ASP A 120 22.00 -12.15 -7.39
N LYS A 121 22.61 -11.62 -6.35
CA LYS A 121 22.75 -12.28 -5.05
C LYS A 121 21.56 -12.05 -4.12
N LYS A 122 20.83 -10.96 -4.31
CA LYS A 122 19.73 -10.51 -3.45
C LYS A 122 18.42 -10.36 -4.21
N MET A 123 17.34 -10.57 -3.48
CA MET A 123 15.97 -10.40 -3.93
C MET A 123 15.20 -9.56 -2.92
N VAL A 124 14.31 -8.68 -3.37
CA VAL A 124 13.47 -7.90 -2.46
C VAL A 124 12.38 -8.77 -1.82
N GLU A 125 12.17 -8.57 -0.51
CA GLU A 125 11.10 -9.26 0.22
C GLU A 125 9.75 -8.58 -0.07
N SER A 126 8.75 -9.36 -0.43
CA SER A 126 7.47 -8.87 -0.96
C SER A 126 6.62 -8.07 0.04
N LYS A 127 6.64 -8.42 1.34
CA LYS A 127 5.93 -7.68 2.38
C LYS A 127 6.57 -6.32 2.63
N SER A 128 7.90 -6.26 2.65
CA SER A 128 8.65 -5.01 2.77
C SER A 128 8.44 -4.10 1.57
N LEU A 129 8.43 -4.66 0.36
CA LEU A 129 8.10 -3.93 -0.86
C LEU A 129 6.69 -3.33 -0.80
N LYS A 130 5.70 -4.09 -0.32
CA LYS A 130 4.34 -3.58 -0.11
C LYS A 130 4.33 -2.38 0.84
N LEU A 131 5.04 -2.47 1.96
CA LEU A 131 5.10 -1.39 2.96
C LEU A 131 5.84 -0.16 2.41
N TYR A 132 6.90 -0.39 1.64
CA TYR A 132 7.65 0.66 0.96
C TYR A 132 6.76 1.42 -0.04
N LEU A 133 6.07 0.73 -0.93
CA LEU A 133 5.16 1.37 -1.89
C LEU A 133 4.01 2.11 -1.19
N PHE A 134 3.51 1.56 -0.07
CA PHE A 134 2.51 2.23 0.76
C PHE A 134 3.03 3.54 1.36
N SER A 135 4.32 3.65 1.66
CA SER A 135 4.92 4.85 2.27
C SER A 135 4.85 6.09 1.36
N PHE A 136 4.62 5.91 0.06
CA PHE A 136 4.41 7.02 -0.88
C PHE A 136 3.06 7.71 -0.73
N ARG A 137 2.13 7.17 0.05
CA ARG A 137 0.75 7.69 0.14
C ARG A 137 0.65 9.17 0.46
N ASN A 138 1.56 9.71 1.28
CA ASN A 138 1.65 11.13 1.60
C ASN A 138 2.89 11.81 0.98
N HIS A 139 3.60 11.11 0.09
CA HIS A 139 4.75 11.66 -0.60
C HIS A 139 4.31 12.50 -1.79
N GLY A 140 4.70 13.77 -1.79
CA GLY A 140 4.38 14.72 -2.86
C GLY A 140 5.51 14.79 -3.88
N ASP A 141 5.34 14.10 -5.02
CA ASP A 141 6.29 14.14 -6.12
C ASP A 141 5.60 13.96 -7.47
N PHE A 142 6.28 14.31 -8.57
CA PHE A 142 5.77 14.04 -9.90
C PHE A 142 5.83 12.55 -10.22
N HIS A 143 4.97 12.09 -11.14
CA HIS A 143 4.87 10.67 -11.52
C HIS A 143 6.21 10.11 -11.98
N GLU A 144 6.94 10.88 -12.78
CA GLU A 144 8.26 10.55 -13.32
C GLU A 144 9.29 10.37 -12.21
N ASP A 145 9.27 11.25 -11.21
CA ASP A 145 10.19 11.19 -10.08
C ASP A 145 9.89 10.00 -9.18
N CYS A 146 8.62 9.71 -8.88
CA CYS A 146 8.22 8.54 -8.12
C CYS A 146 8.78 7.24 -8.71
N ILE A 147 8.70 7.07 -10.04
CA ILE A 147 9.18 5.85 -10.72
C ILE A 147 10.71 5.74 -10.66
N ASN A 148 11.41 6.86 -10.83
CA ASN A 148 12.87 6.91 -10.72
C ASN A 148 13.35 6.66 -9.29
N ILE A 149 12.66 7.19 -8.28
CA ILE A 149 12.94 6.94 -6.86
C ILE A 149 12.79 5.45 -6.56
N ILE A 150 11.67 4.84 -6.95
CA ILE A 150 11.41 3.40 -6.72
C ILE A 150 12.53 2.56 -7.35
N MET A 151 12.94 2.87 -8.57
CA MET A 151 14.01 2.12 -9.24
C MET A 151 15.35 2.28 -8.50
N ASN A 152 15.72 3.50 -8.13
CA ASN A 152 16.99 3.77 -7.46
C ASN A 152 17.07 3.08 -6.09
N ASP A 153 15.99 3.09 -5.32
CA ASP A 153 15.94 2.41 -4.02
C ASP A 153 16.07 0.90 -4.17
N LEU A 154 15.38 0.32 -5.15
CA LEU A 154 15.48 -1.12 -5.42
C LEU A 154 16.88 -1.52 -5.91
N ILE A 155 17.53 -0.72 -6.75
CA ILE A 155 18.93 -0.94 -7.16
C ILE A 155 19.83 -0.93 -5.93
N LYS A 156 19.66 0.06 -5.05
CA LYS A 156 20.50 0.24 -3.86
C LYS A 156 20.42 -0.95 -2.91
N VAL A 157 19.26 -1.57 -2.72
CA VAL A 157 19.11 -2.68 -1.76
C VAL A 157 19.40 -4.06 -2.37
N MET A 158 19.14 -4.26 -3.67
CA MET A 158 19.29 -5.57 -4.33
C MET A 158 20.56 -5.72 -5.16
N ASP A 159 21.09 -4.63 -5.72
CA ASP A 159 22.13 -4.65 -6.77
C ASP A 159 21.79 -5.67 -7.88
N PRO A 160 20.65 -5.53 -8.58
CA PRO A 160 20.18 -6.50 -9.54
C PRO A 160 21.07 -6.49 -10.80
N ARG A 161 21.03 -7.57 -11.58
CA ARG A 161 21.65 -7.62 -12.91
C ARG A 161 20.95 -6.71 -13.90
N TYR A 162 19.62 -6.71 -13.84
CA TYR A 162 18.72 -5.92 -14.64
C TYR A 162 17.48 -5.56 -13.82
N ILE A 163 16.92 -4.38 -14.03
CA ILE A 163 15.62 -3.98 -13.48
C ILE A 163 14.92 -3.00 -14.43
N GLU A 164 13.62 -3.09 -14.50
CA GLU A 164 12.74 -2.08 -15.11
C GLU A 164 11.58 -1.77 -14.17
N VAL A 165 11.17 -0.51 -14.15
CA VAL A 165 10.01 -0.02 -13.40
C VAL A 165 9.14 0.78 -14.35
N TRP A 166 7.87 0.43 -14.42
CA TRP A 166 6.88 1.08 -15.25
C TRP A 166 5.68 1.48 -14.41
N GLY A 167 5.35 2.78 -14.34
CA GLY A 167 4.17 3.31 -13.69
C GLY A 167 3.08 3.56 -14.71
N LYS A 168 1.88 3.08 -14.43
CA LYS A 168 0.68 3.39 -15.21
C LYS A 168 -0.27 4.19 -14.33
N PHE A 169 -0.23 5.51 -14.47
CA PHE A 169 -1.01 6.42 -13.64
C PHE A 169 -2.42 6.63 -14.20
N THR A 170 -3.38 6.71 -13.29
CA THR A 170 -4.78 7.02 -13.63
C THR A 170 -4.88 8.41 -14.27
N PRO A 171 -5.60 8.56 -15.39
CA PRO A 171 -5.73 9.83 -16.06
C PRO A 171 -6.30 10.94 -15.18
N ARG A 172 -5.72 12.14 -15.27
CA ARG A 172 -6.26 13.38 -14.73
C ARG A 172 -6.55 14.35 -15.86
N GLY A 173 -7.77 14.87 -15.93
CA GLY A 173 -8.18 15.74 -17.03
C GLY A 173 -8.08 15.08 -18.41
N GLY A 174 -8.18 13.75 -18.49
CA GLY A 174 -8.07 12.98 -19.72
C GLY A 174 -6.63 12.67 -20.17
N ILE A 175 -5.62 13.02 -19.35
CA ILE A 175 -4.20 12.77 -19.64
C ILE A 175 -3.68 11.72 -18.66
N SER A 176 -3.20 10.56 -19.15
CA SER A 176 -2.39 9.62 -18.40
C SER A 176 -0.91 9.90 -18.61
N ILE A 177 -0.10 9.62 -17.60
CA ILE A 177 1.36 9.69 -17.67
C ILE A 177 1.88 8.33 -17.26
N ASP A 178 2.60 7.65 -18.14
CA ASP A 178 3.06 6.28 -17.93
C ASP A 178 4.60 6.23 -17.99
N PRO A 179 5.33 6.73 -16.98
CA PRO A 179 6.79 6.76 -16.97
C PRO A 179 7.36 5.34 -16.97
N TYR A 180 8.39 5.12 -17.76
CA TYR A 180 9.16 3.89 -17.83
C TYR A 180 10.64 4.18 -17.62
N VAL A 181 11.29 3.39 -16.82
CA VAL A 181 12.73 3.47 -16.57
C VAL A 181 13.31 2.07 -16.44
N ASN A 182 14.56 1.89 -16.90
CA ASN A 182 15.26 0.63 -16.74
C ASN A 182 16.74 0.83 -16.43
N TYR A 183 17.36 -0.22 -15.93
CA TYR A 183 18.78 -0.29 -15.62
C TYR A 183 19.31 -1.68 -15.95
N GLY A 184 20.47 -1.75 -16.54
CA GLY A 184 21.27 -2.96 -16.71
C GLY A 184 22.68 -2.72 -16.15
N ARG A 185 23.22 -3.70 -15.41
CA ARG A 185 24.53 -3.56 -14.77
C ARG A 185 25.59 -3.17 -15.81
N PRO A 186 26.30 -2.03 -15.63
CA PRO A 186 27.26 -1.52 -16.59
C PRO A 186 28.37 -2.52 -16.93
N GLY A 187 28.82 -2.51 -18.20
CA GLY A 187 29.87 -3.41 -18.68
C GLY A 187 29.46 -4.87 -18.83
N THR A 188 28.18 -5.18 -18.76
CA THR A 188 27.65 -6.56 -18.86
C THR A 188 26.64 -6.68 -20.01
N LYS A 189 26.20 -7.92 -20.31
CA LYS A 189 25.11 -8.17 -21.27
C LYS A 189 23.79 -7.51 -20.85
N TYR A 190 23.60 -7.19 -19.58
CA TYR A 190 22.36 -6.57 -19.08
C TYR A 190 22.27 -5.09 -19.42
N GLU A 191 23.41 -4.38 -19.56
CA GLU A 191 23.45 -3.03 -20.09
C GLU A 191 22.90 -2.98 -21.53
N LYS A 192 23.36 -3.90 -22.38
CA LYS A 192 22.84 -4.05 -23.74
C LYS A 192 21.35 -4.44 -23.77
N MET A 193 20.92 -5.26 -22.80
CA MET A 193 19.50 -5.61 -22.64
C MET A 193 18.68 -4.37 -22.30
N ALA A 194 19.17 -3.50 -21.41
CA ALA A 194 18.50 -2.27 -21.04
C ALA A 194 18.39 -1.30 -22.22
N GLU A 195 19.48 -1.13 -23.00
CA GLU A 195 19.48 -0.33 -24.22
C GLU A 195 18.47 -0.86 -25.25
N TYR A 196 18.50 -2.18 -25.52
CA TYR A 196 17.54 -2.82 -26.44
C TYR A 196 16.11 -2.63 -25.98
N ARG A 197 15.84 -2.80 -24.69
CA ARG A 197 14.52 -2.68 -24.12
C ARG A 197 14.01 -1.23 -24.17
N MET A 198 14.87 -0.24 -23.98
CA MET A 198 14.54 1.17 -24.10
C MET A 198 14.20 1.55 -25.54
N MET A 199 15.00 1.09 -26.52
CA MET A 199 14.76 1.36 -27.95
C MET A 199 13.50 0.68 -28.50
N ASN A 200 13.08 -0.43 -27.90
CA ASN A 200 11.92 -1.22 -28.32
C ASN A 200 10.75 -1.12 -27.33
N HIS A 201 10.79 -0.13 -26.42
CA HIS A 201 9.64 0.16 -25.57
C HIS A 201 8.49 0.69 -26.42
N ASP A 202 7.27 0.22 -26.13
CA ASP A 202 6.08 0.64 -26.87
C ASP A 202 5.85 2.14 -26.68
N LEU A 203 6.06 2.90 -27.75
CA LEU A 203 5.79 4.33 -27.80
C LEU A 203 4.31 4.63 -28.05
N TYR A 204 3.58 3.63 -28.53
CA TYR A 204 2.15 3.74 -28.83
C TYR A 204 1.39 2.73 -27.96
N PRO A 205 0.39 3.17 -27.20
CA PRO A 205 -0.46 2.23 -26.52
C PRO A 205 -1.24 1.39 -27.56
N GLU A 206 -1.15 0.07 -27.46
CA GLU A 206 -1.96 -0.84 -28.30
C GLU A 206 -3.46 -0.60 -28.07
N LYS A 207 -3.80 -0.04 -26.92
CA LYS A 207 -5.16 0.19 -26.46
C LYS A 207 -5.21 1.45 -25.59
N ILE A 208 -6.13 2.33 -25.92
CA ILE A 208 -6.49 3.42 -25.01
C ILE A 208 -7.22 2.79 -23.83
N ASP A 209 -6.61 2.88 -22.67
CA ASP A 209 -7.15 2.35 -21.43
C ASP A 209 -7.53 3.52 -20.51
N ASN A 210 -8.83 3.73 -20.35
CA ASN A 210 -9.40 4.75 -19.45
C ASN A 210 -9.50 4.18 -18.02
N ARG A 211 -8.38 3.82 -17.42
CA ARG A 211 -8.29 3.24 -16.09
C ARG A 211 -8.84 4.16 -15.02
#